data_3a2e431518dc002441002f1e62bd120c
#
_entry.id   3a2e431518dc002441002f1e62bd120c
#
_cell.length_a   1.000
_cell.length_b   1.000
_cell.length_c   1.000
_cell.angle_alpha   90.00
_cell.angle_beta   90.00
_cell.angle_gamma   90.00
#
_symmetry.space_group_name_H-M   'P 1'
#
loop_
_entity.id
_entity.type
_entity.pdbx_description
1 polymer ?
#
loop_
_entity_poly.entity_id
_entity_poly.type
_entity_poly.pdbx_seq_one_letter_code
_entity_poly.pdbx_strand_id
1 'polypeptide(L)'
;MAENIKTPSGKSRRLRYGGTAVLLTAAVIAVVVIINVIFSALATNFKWYIDMTTEGLYSISDSTHALLDPLADRDDVHIRIIFCTDEDELESSYYSKLVHQSALLYASAFDFVSVEYIDVNAHPGEISAFRTTSGSKIRTNSVIITNDTNGDYRVFTTDSFYTLDESNEPYALNAEYKITTAILGMTGDNPIAYFTKNHGETTGTSALWQLLEDA
;
A
#
# COMPACT_ATOMS: atom_id res chain seq x y z
N MET A 1 -57.04 53.26 -38.96
CA MET A 1 -56.81 51.99 -38.15
C MET A 1 -55.44 52.08 -37.58
N ALA A 2 -55.31 52.37 -36.30
CA ALA A 2 -53.98 52.41 -35.61
C ALA A 2 -53.79 51.08 -34.89
N GLU A 3 -52.77 50.35 -35.35
CA GLU A 3 -52.40 49.05 -34.80
C GLU A 3 -51.65 49.24 -33.46
N ASN A 4 -52.24 48.75 -32.42
CA ASN A 4 -51.76 48.91 -31.03
C ASN A 4 -50.68 47.89 -30.74
N ILE A 5 -49.42 48.22 -31.01
CA ILE A 5 -48.24 47.39 -30.70
C ILE A 5 -48.02 47.42 -29.18
N LYS A 6 -48.49 46.35 -28.50
CA LYS A 6 -48.20 46.10 -27.08
C LYS A 6 -46.72 45.78 -26.87
N THR A 7 -45.97 46.77 -26.43
CA THR A 7 -44.59 46.56 -25.95
C THR A 7 -44.62 45.70 -24.69
N PRO A 8 -43.88 44.57 -24.61
CA PRO A 8 -43.88 43.71 -23.45
C PRO A 8 -43.28 44.42 -22.25
N SER A 9 -43.95 44.38 -21.10
CA SER A 9 -43.61 45.08 -19.88
C SER A 9 -42.24 44.60 -19.39
N GLY A 10 -41.40 45.56 -18.90
CA GLY A 10 -40.04 45.28 -18.44
C GLY A 10 -39.91 44.25 -17.31
N LYS A 11 -41.00 43.93 -16.59
CA LYS A 11 -41.06 42.88 -15.60
C LYS A 11 -40.95 41.49 -16.20
N SER A 12 -41.55 41.23 -17.41
CA SER A 12 -41.47 39.93 -18.05
C SER A 12 -40.08 39.63 -18.64
N ARG A 13 -39.33 40.64 -19.06
CA ARG A 13 -37.95 40.51 -19.52
C ARG A 13 -36.99 40.17 -18.34
N ARG A 14 -37.13 40.84 -17.21
CA ARG A 14 -36.31 40.57 -16.00
C ARG A 14 -36.54 39.16 -15.44
N LEU A 15 -37.78 38.66 -15.45
CA LEU A 15 -38.11 37.30 -15.05
C LEU A 15 -37.54 36.25 -16.03
N ARG A 16 -37.57 36.48 -17.33
CA ARG A 16 -36.99 35.57 -18.33
C ARG A 16 -35.48 35.50 -18.23
N TYR A 17 -34.75 36.64 -18.17
CA TYR A 17 -33.30 36.65 -18.07
C TYR A 17 -32.81 36.24 -16.70
N GLY A 18 -33.48 36.59 -15.62
CA GLY A 18 -33.15 36.15 -14.27
C GLY A 18 -33.38 34.63 -14.09
N GLY A 19 -34.49 34.09 -14.62
CA GLY A 19 -34.79 32.66 -14.57
C GLY A 19 -33.77 31.82 -15.37
N THR A 20 -33.40 32.27 -16.57
CA THR A 20 -32.36 31.58 -17.39
C THR A 20 -30.99 31.65 -16.71
N ALA A 21 -30.61 32.76 -16.07
CA ALA A 21 -29.35 32.88 -15.32
C ALA A 21 -29.29 31.89 -14.14
N VAL A 22 -30.36 31.85 -13.34
CA VAL A 22 -30.46 30.89 -12.23
C VAL A 22 -30.39 29.45 -12.70
N LEU A 23 -31.10 29.11 -13.78
CA LEU A 23 -31.11 27.75 -14.35
C LEU A 23 -29.71 27.38 -14.88
N LEU A 24 -29.03 28.30 -15.55
CA LEU A 24 -27.65 28.08 -16.05
C LEU A 24 -26.65 27.92 -14.89
N THR A 25 -26.78 28.73 -13.85
CA THR A 25 -25.93 28.57 -12.64
C THR A 25 -26.20 27.23 -11.94
N ALA A 26 -27.44 26.83 -11.80
CA ALA A 26 -27.80 25.51 -11.23
C ALA A 26 -27.26 24.34 -12.09
N ALA A 27 -27.31 24.47 -13.43
CA ALA A 27 -26.74 23.48 -14.33
C ALA A 27 -25.22 23.38 -14.20
N VAL A 28 -24.50 24.50 -14.09
CA VAL A 28 -23.04 24.51 -13.86
C VAL A 28 -22.69 23.85 -12.52
N ILE A 29 -23.41 24.18 -11.47
CA ILE A 29 -23.19 23.56 -10.14
C ILE A 29 -23.44 22.03 -10.22
N ALA A 30 -24.51 21.60 -10.88
CA ALA A 30 -24.80 20.19 -11.05
C ALA A 30 -23.66 19.44 -11.81
N VAL A 31 -23.15 20.05 -12.88
CA VAL A 31 -22.01 19.48 -13.64
C VAL A 31 -20.77 19.37 -12.77
N VAL A 32 -20.43 20.40 -11.99
CA VAL A 32 -19.28 20.36 -11.08
C VAL A 32 -19.44 19.27 -10.02
N VAL A 33 -20.63 19.12 -9.45
CA VAL A 33 -20.91 18.03 -8.49
C VAL A 33 -20.76 16.66 -9.12
N ILE A 34 -21.31 16.46 -10.33
CA ILE A 34 -21.21 15.17 -11.05
C ILE A 34 -19.73 14.86 -11.36
N ILE A 35 -18.98 15.82 -11.86
CA ILE A 35 -17.54 15.66 -12.13
C ILE A 35 -16.81 15.26 -10.85
N ASN A 36 -17.08 15.94 -9.74
CA ASN A 36 -16.43 15.65 -8.45
C ASN A 36 -16.76 14.23 -7.95
N VAL A 37 -18.00 13.79 -8.08
CA VAL A 37 -18.43 12.42 -7.73
C VAL A 37 -17.74 11.39 -8.61
N ILE A 38 -17.65 11.64 -9.94
CA ILE A 38 -16.97 10.75 -10.88
C ILE A 38 -15.47 10.66 -10.53
N PHE A 39 -14.80 11.78 -10.33
CA PHE A 39 -13.37 11.78 -9.95
C PHE A 39 -13.14 11.10 -8.59
N SER A 40 -14.02 11.33 -7.61
CA SER A 40 -13.93 10.65 -6.33
C SER A 40 -14.09 9.13 -6.46
N ALA A 41 -15.08 8.69 -7.25
CA ALA A 41 -15.29 7.26 -7.51
C ALA A 41 -14.13 6.63 -8.30
N LEU A 42 -13.56 7.34 -9.28
CA LEU A 42 -12.39 6.89 -10.04
C LEU A 42 -11.14 6.84 -9.14
N ALA A 43 -10.90 7.85 -8.31
CA ALA A 43 -9.79 7.86 -7.38
C ALA A 43 -9.85 6.68 -6.41
N THR A 44 -11.05 6.35 -5.90
CA THR A 44 -11.23 5.24 -4.95
C THR A 44 -11.11 3.86 -5.64
N ASN A 45 -11.71 3.67 -6.84
CA ASN A 45 -11.72 2.37 -7.49
C ASN A 45 -10.45 2.08 -8.31
N PHE A 46 -9.82 3.10 -8.90
CA PHE A 46 -8.64 2.95 -9.75
C PHE A 46 -7.37 3.44 -9.07
N LYS A 47 -7.45 3.85 -7.78
CA LYS A 47 -6.31 4.35 -6.98
C LYS A 47 -5.46 5.36 -7.76
N TRP A 48 -6.12 6.28 -8.47
CA TRP A 48 -5.48 7.36 -9.22
C TRP A 48 -4.94 8.40 -8.24
N TYR A 49 -3.83 8.09 -7.60
CA TYR A 49 -3.09 9.01 -6.77
C TYR A 49 -1.89 9.54 -7.57
N ILE A 50 -1.74 10.84 -7.62
CA ILE A 50 -0.49 11.46 -8.05
C ILE A 50 0.29 11.66 -6.75
N ASP A 51 1.38 10.94 -6.60
CA ASP A 51 2.28 11.13 -5.47
C ASP A 51 2.95 12.49 -5.60
N MET A 52 2.57 13.42 -4.73
CA MET A 52 3.13 14.77 -4.64
C MET A 52 4.11 14.89 -3.48
N THR A 53 4.45 13.78 -2.81
CA THR A 53 5.43 13.77 -1.72
C THR A 53 6.84 13.77 -2.30
N THR A 54 7.75 14.48 -1.67
CA THR A 54 9.17 14.53 -2.05
C THR A 54 9.87 13.20 -1.83
N GLU A 55 9.25 12.30 -1.07
CA GLU A 55 9.81 11.02 -0.60
C GLU A 55 9.24 9.80 -1.33
N GLY A 56 8.32 10.00 -2.31
CA GLY A 56 7.75 8.90 -3.10
C GLY A 56 6.97 7.87 -2.27
N LEU A 57 6.36 8.27 -1.15
CA LEU A 57 5.67 7.37 -0.21
C LEU A 57 4.48 6.62 -0.82
N TYR A 58 3.97 7.08 -1.95
CA TYR A 58 2.79 6.54 -2.63
C TYR A 58 3.10 6.03 -4.05
N SER A 59 4.37 5.79 -4.35
CA SER A 59 4.81 5.20 -5.62
C SER A 59 5.93 4.19 -5.37
N ILE A 60 5.99 3.18 -6.23
CA ILE A 60 7.10 2.21 -6.24
C ILE A 60 8.19 2.77 -7.13
N SER A 61 9.45 2.66 -6.70
CA SER A 61 10.60 3.17 -7.44
C SER A 61 10.86 2.37 -8.72
N ASP A 62 11.46 3.04 -9.72
CA ASP A 62 11.89 2.39 -10.97
C ASP A 62 12.88 1.24 -10.72
N SER A 63 13.68 1.33 -9.65
CA SER A 63 14.60 0.27 -9.25
C SER A 63 13.87 -0.99 -8.78
N THR A 64 12.78 -0.84 -8.04
CA THR A 64 11.92 -1.97 -7.62
C THR A 64 11.22 -2.58 -8.81
N HIS A 65 10.68 -1.77 -9.74
CA HIS A 65 10.12 -2.27 -11.00
C HIS A 65 11.15 -3.07 -11.80
N ALA A 66 12.38 -2.56 -11.98
CA ALA A 66 13.43 -3.27 -12.71
C ALA A 66 13.79 -4.64 -12.08
N LEU A 67 13.62 -4.79 -10.75
CA LEU A 67 13.89 -6.05 -10.06
C LEU A 67 12.69 -7.01 -10.07
N LEU A 68 11.46 -6.51 -9.99
CA LEU A 68 10.27 -7.35 -9.80
C LEU A 68 9.49 -7.61 -11.10
N ASP A 69 9.52 -6.71 -12.10
CA ASP A 69 8.84 -6.93 -13.38
C ASP A 69 9.21 -8.26 -14.06
N PRO A 70 10.48 -8.73 -14.02
CA PRO A 70 10.83 -10.03 -14.57
C PRO A 70 10.15 -11.23 -13.87
N LEU A 71 9.62 -11.06 -12.68
CA LEU A 71 8.90 -12.10 -11.94
C LEU A 71 7.46 -12.27 -12.41
N ALA A 72 6.88 -11.28 -13.10
CA ALA A 72 5.49 -11.30 -13.55
C ALA A 72 5.18 -12.42 -14.55
N ASP A 73 6.19 -12.86 -15.32
CA ASP A 73 6.05 -13.95 -16.31
C ASP A 73 6.30 -15.33 -15.69
N ARG A 74 6.52 -15.42 -14.37
CA ARG A 74 6.84 -16.67 -13.68
C ARG A 74 5.61 -17.28 -13.02
N ASP A 75 5.29 -18.52 -13.35
CA ASP A 75 4.17 -19.27 -12.76
C ASP A 75 4.45 -19.76 -11.32
N ASP A 76 5.70 -19.68 -10.85
CA ASP A 76 6.14 -20.11 -9.53
C ASP A 76 6.22 -18.96 -8.51
N VAL A 77 5.68 -17.79 -8.85
CA VAL A 77 5.69 -16.61 -7.98
C VAL A 77 4.27 -16.16 -7.67
N HIS A 78 3.81 -16.47 -6.46
CA HIS A 78 2.53 -16.00 -5.92
C HIS A 78 2.75 -15.46 -4.52
N ILE A 79 2.94 -14.16 -4.41
CA ILE A 79 3.27 -13.49 -3.15
C ILE A 79 2.01 -13.04 -2.44
N ARG A 80 1.91 -13.38 -1.16
CA ARG A 80 0.83 -12.92 -0.30
C ARG A 80 1.42 -12.19 0.89
N ILE A 81 0.97 -10.95 1.10
CA ILE A 81 1.32 -10.13 2.24
C ILE A 81 0.15 -10.20 3.22
N ILE A 82 0.37 -10.84 4.37
CA ILE A 82 -0.67 -11.10 5.37
C ILE A 82 -0.46 -10.18 6.56
N PHE A 83 -1.41 -9.33 6.83
CA PHE A 83 -1.48 -8.57 8.07
C PHE A 83 -2.20 -9.39 9.14
N CYS A 84 -1.60 -9.51 10.32
CA CYS A 84 -2.11 -10.35 11.41
C CYS A 84 -3.16 -9.63 12.28
N THR A 85 -3.91 -8.70 11.70
CA THR A 85 -5.00 -7.94 12.30
C THR A 85 -5.99 -7.48 11.22
N ASP A 86 -7.13 -6.94 11.62
CA ASP A 86 -8.13 -6.40 10.71
C ASP A 86 -7.67 -5.09 10.05
N GLU A 87 -8.19 -4.79 8.86
CA GLU A 87 -7.88 -3.58 8.10
C GLU A 87 -8.19 -2.30 8.88
N ASP A 88 -9.31 -2.25 9.60
CA ASP A 88 -9.72 -1.09 10.40
C ASP A 88 -8.70 -0.77 11.51
N GLU A 89 -8.09 -1.78 12.11
CA GLU A 89 -7.06 -1.60 13.13
C GLU A 89 -5.75 -1.04 12.55
N LEU A 90 -5.37 -1.47 11.34
CA LEU A 90 -4.20 -0.93 10.63
C LEU A 90 -4.36 0.56 10.31
N GLU A 91 -5.57 0.97 9.92
CA GLU A 91 -5.89 2.37 9.62
C GLU A 91 -5.94 3.27 10.87
N SER A 92 -6.05 2.71 12.07
CA SER A 92 -6.12 3.44 13.34
C SER A 92 -4.79 4.07 13.76
N SER A 93 -3.67 3.52 13.34
CA SER A 93 -2.32 4.01 13.64
C SER A 93 -1.64 4.56 12.39
N TYR A 94 -1.04 5.75 12.50
CA TYR A 94 -0.30 6.37 11.39
C TYR A 94 0.80 5.47 10.83
N TYR A 95 1.56 4.81 11.70
CA TYR A 95 2.67 3.94 11.29
C TYR A 95 2.18 2.65 10.63
N SER A 96 1.19 1.97 11.21
CA SER A 96 0.61 0.76 10.60
C SER A 96 -0.02 1.06 9.25
N LYS A 97 -0.70 2.20 9.15
CA LYS A 97 -1.33 2.68 7.92
C LYS A 97 -0.34 2.86 6.78
N LEU A 98 0.84 3.44 7.01
CA LEU A 98 1.85 3.63 5.96
C LEU A 98 2.42 2.29 5.47
N VAL A 99 2.66 1.32 6.37
CA VAL A 99 3.09 -0.03 5.98
C VAL A 99 2.00 -0.73 5.16
N HIS A 100 0.74 -0.62 5.60
CA HIS A 100 -0.42 -1.15 4.88
C HIS A 100 -0.55 -0.54 3.48
N GLN A 101 -0.46 0.78 3.37
CA GLN A 101 -0.50 1.47 2.08
C GLN A 101 0.65 1.04 1.16
N SER A 102 1.86 0.83 1.69
CA SER A 102 2.97 0.29 0.91
C SER A 102 2.64 -1.11 0.35
N ALA A 103 2.08 -2.01 1.16
CA ALA A 103 1.67 -3.33 0.69
C ALA A 103 0.58 -3.27 -0.40
N LEU A 104 -0.41 -2.37 -0.25
CA LEU A 104 -1.43 -2.14 -1.27
C LEU A 104 -0.84 -1.60 -2.58
N LEU A 105 0.20 -0.77 -2.52
CA LEU A 105 0.91 -0.31 -3.72
C LEU A 105 1.54 -1.49 -4.48
N TYR A 106 2.18 -2.42 -3.77
CA TYR A 106 2.73 -3.64 -4.38
C TYR A 106 1.63 -4.48 -5.04
N ALA A 107 0.52 -4.73 -4.35
CA ALA A 107 -0.61 -5.47 -4.91
C ALA A 107 -1.26 -4.76 -6.11
N SER A 108 -1.14 -3.44 -6.21
CA SER A 108 -1.66 -2.69 -7.37
C SER A 108 -0.68 -2.64 -8.54
N ALA A 109 0.63 -2.75 -8.28
CA ALA A 109 1.67 -2.67 -9.30
C ALA A 109 2.02 -4.04 -9.88
N PHE A 110 1.89 -5.12 -9.10
CA PHE A 110 2.32 -6.46 -9.48
C PHE A 110 1.18 -7.46 -9.30
N ASP A 111 0.68 -8.06 -10.39
CA ASP A 111 -0.45 -9.00 -10.39
C ASP A 111 -0.17 -10.28 -9.59
N PHE A 112 1.11 -10.63 -9.36
CA PHE A 112 1.52 -11.77 -8.56
C PHE A 112 1.57 -11.47 -7.06
N VAL A 113 1.25 -10.24 -6.62
CA VAL A 113 1.20 -9.83 -5.21
C VAL A 113 -0.23 -9.61 -4.76
N SER A 114 -0.59 -10.16 -3.62
CA SER A 114 -1.91 -9.96 -2.97
C SER A 114 -1.74 -9.56 -1.50
N VAL A 115 -2.76 -8.89 -0.95
CA VAL A 115 -2.82 -8.51 0.48
C VAL A 115 -3.98 -9.23 1.13
N GLU A 116 -3.76 -9.78 2.31
CA GLU A 116 -4.74 -10.49 3.11
C GLU A 116 -4.71 -10.04 4.58
N TYR A 117 -5.83 -10.17 5.27
CA TYR A 117 -5.98 -9.80 6.68
C TYR A 117 -6.45 -11.02 7.46
N ILE A 118 -5.73 -11.39 8.52
CA ILE A 118 -6.08 -12.49 9.40
C ILE A 118 -6.01 -12.00 10.84
N ASP A 119 -7.15 -11.81 11.50
CA ASP A 119 -7.15 -11.55 12.95
C ASP A 119 -6.65 -12.78 13.70
N VAL A 120 -5.42 -12.70 14.17
CA VAL A 120 -4.75 -13.79 14.86
C VAL A 120 -5.38 -14.13 16.22
N ASN A 121 -6.15 -13.22 16.81
CA ASN A 121 -6.87 -13.46 18.05
C ASN A 121 -8.15 -14.26 17.79
N ALA A 122 -8.84 -13.98 16.68
CA ALA A 122 -10.05 -14.69 16.28
C ALA A 122 -9.72 -16.02 15.56
N HIS A 123 -8.68 -16.05 14.72
CA HIS A 123 -8.35 -17.18 13.85
C HIS A 123 -6.90 -17.68 14.01
N PRO A 124 -6.44 -18.05 15.22
CA PRO A 124 -5.05 -18.44 15.47
C PRO A 124 -4.61 -19.72 14.72
N GLY A 125 -5.56 -20.49 14.20
CA GLY A 125 -5.30 -21.69 13.40
C GLY A 125 -4.74 -21.38 12.01
N GLU A 126 -5.18 -20.28 11.39
CA GLU A 126 -4.81 -19.92 10.02
C GLU A 126 -3.33 -19.54 9.88
N ILE A 127 -2.75 -18.97 10.95
CA ILE A 127 -1.32 -18.62 11.00
C ILE A 127 -0.42 -19.76 11.49
N SER A 128 -0.99 -20.93 11.82
CA SER A 128 -0.21 -22.03 12.41
C SER A 128 0.89 -22.58 11.50
N ALA A 129 0.75 -22.43 10.18
CA ALA A 129 1.75 -22.80 9.18
C ALA A 129 3.01 -21.90 9.22
N PHE A 130 2.88 -20.66 9.70
CA PHE A 130 3.96 -19.67 9.73
C PHE A 130 4.71 -19.61 11.08
N ARG A 131 4.60 -20.64 11.90
CA ARG A 131 5.30 -20.69 13.18
C ARG A 131 6.80 -20.88 12.97
N THR A 132 7.55 -19.84 13.29
CA THR A 132 9.00 -19.88 13.20
C THR A 132 9.60 -20.79 14.26
N THR A 133 10.63 -21.54 13.89
CA THR A 133 11.41 -22.42 14.79
C THR A 133 12.16 -21.63 15.85
N SER A 134 12.35 -20.30 15.64
CA SER A 134 13.12 -19.40 16.52
C SER A 134 12.30 -18.76 17.64
N GLY A 135 11.05 -19.16 17.85
CA GLY A 135 10.26 -18.71 19.01
C GLY A 135 9.64 -17.32 18.89
N SER A 136 9.72 -16.66 17.74
CA SER A 136 9.02 -15.40 17.48
C SER A 136 7.52 -15.66 17.45
N LYS A 137 6.79 -15.09 18.41
CA LYS A 137 5.34 -15.21 18.45
C LYS A 137 4.75 -14.26 17.42
N ILE A 138 3.97 -14.80 16.47
CA ILE A 138 3.12 -13.99 15.60
C ILE A 138 2.07 -13.30 16.48
N ARG A 139 1.93 -11.98 16.29
CA ARG A 139 1.04 -11.10 17.05
C ARG A 139 0.24 -10.25 16.08
N THR A 140 -0.68 -9.44 16.57
CA THR A 140 -1.48 -8.50 15.78
C THR A 140 -0.65 -7.48 14.99
N ASN A 141 0.55 -7.12 15.47
CA ASN A 141 1.47 -6.24 14.76
C ASN A 141 2.43 -6.98 13.80
N SER A 142 2.22 -8.27 13.55
CA SER A 142 3.05 -9.03 12.62
C SER A 142 2.54 -8.87 11.18
N VAL A 143 3.49 -8.87 10.25
CA VAL A 143 3.26 -8.89 8.79
C VAL A 143 4.01 -10.10 8.25
N ILE A 144 3.30 -11.00 7.59
CA ILE A 144 3.87 -12.20 6.99
C ILE A 144 3.90 -11.99 5.48
N ILE A 145 5.05 -12.16 4.85
CA ILE A 145 5.20 -12.19 3.40
C ILE A 145 5.51 -13.63 3.04
N THR A 146 4.70 -14.25 2.18
CA THR A 146 4.86 -15.66 1.79
C THR A 146 4.78 -15.81 0.28
N ASN A 147 5.53 -16.78 -0.27
CA ASN A 147 5.32 -17.30 -1.61
C ASN A 147 4.53 -18.60 -1.50
N ASP A 148 3.27 -18.57 -1.90
CA ASP A 148 2.37 -19.72 -1.76
C ASP A 148 2.78 -20.93 -2.61
N THR A 149 3.61 -20.72 -3.64
CA THR A 149 4.04 -21.80 -4.54
C THR A 149 5.09 -22.70 -3.91
N ASN A 150 6.08 -22.13 -3.21
CA ASN A 150 7.17 -22.89 -2.58
C ASN A 150 7.02 -23.01 -1.06
N GLY A 151 6.12 -22.23 -0.47
CA GLY A 151 5.87 -22.21 0.97
C GLY A 151 6.91 -21.43 1.78
N ASP A 152 7.82 -20.71 1.12
CA ASP A 152 8.77 -19.82 1.78
C ASP A 152 8.03 -18.61 2.36
N TYR A 153 8.46 -18.15 3.54
CA TYR A 153 7.88 -16.99 4.16
C TYR A 153 8.89 -16.22 5.03
N ARG A 154 8.58 -14.95 5.25
CA ARG A 154 9.26 -14.05 6.19
C ARG A 154 8.23 -13.44 7.13
N VAL A 155 8.59 -13.29 8.40
CA VAL A 155 7.73 -12.66 9.41
C VAL A 155 8.39 -11.39 9.91
N PHE A 156 7.70 -10.28 9.74
CA PHE A 156 8.10 -8.96 10.19
C PHE A 156 7.16 -8.44 11.26
N THR A 157 7.54 -7.40 11.98
CA THR A 157 6.62 -6.57 12.76
C THR A 157 6.45 -5.23 12.06
N THR A 158 5.33 -4.55 12.24
CA THR A 158 5.10 -3.21 11.64
C THR A 158 6.22 -2.23 11.99
N ASP A 159 6.78 -2.31 13.20
CA ASP A 159 7.89 -1.45 13.63
C ASP A 159 9.18 -1.70 12.84
N SER A 160 9.40 -2.94 12.38
CA SER A 160 10.60 -3.30 11.62
C SER A 160 10.67 -2.64 10.23
N PHE A 161 9.55 -2.12 9.72
CA PHE A 161 9.51 -1.37 8.47
C PHE A 161 10.04 0.06 8.59
N TYR A 162 10.46 0.46 9.77
CA TYR A 162 10.99 1.80 10.04
C TYR A 162 12.45 1.76 10.44
N THR A 163 13.19 2.80 10.06
CA THR A 163 14.46 3.11 10.69
C THR A 163 14.16 3.99 11.89
N LEU A 164 14.76 3.66 13.03
CA LEU A 164 14.61 4.38 14.28
C LEU A 164 15.80 5.31 14.50
N ASP A 165 15.57 6.45 15.14
CA ASP A 165 16.63 7.36 15.59
C ASP A 165 17.24 6.90 16.92
N GLU A 166 18.18 7.70 17.48
CA GLU A 166 18.83 7.44 18.76
C GLU A 166 17.85 7.45 19.95
N SER A 167 16.67 8.06 19.78
CA SER A 167 15.58 8.12 20.76
C SER A 167 14.59 6.97 20.61
N ASN A 168 14.84 6.04 19.69
CA ASN A 168 13.97 4.94 19.31
C ASN A 168 12.64 5.39 18.69
N GLU A 169 12.63 6.57 18.03
CA GLU A 169 11.48 7.10 17.31
C GLU A 169 11.64 6.83 15.80
N PRO A 170 10.56 6.42 15.10
CA PRO A 170 10.58 6.19 13.66
C PRO A 170 10.84 7.49 12.88
N TYR A 171 11.90 7.55 12.07
CA TYR A 171 12.20 8.70 11.25
C TYR A 171 12.18 8.42 9.73
N ALA A 172 12.27 7.16 9.30
CA ALA A 172 12.20 6.78 7.89
C ALA A 172 11.43 5.48 7.69
N LEU A 173 10.60 5.42 6.63
CA LEU A 173 9.88 4.22 6.21
C LEU A 173 10.74 3.44 5.21
N ASN A 174 11.03 2.17 5.51
CA ASN A 174 11.80 1.24 4.68
C ASN A 174 10.94 0.11 4.09
N ALA A 175 9.62 0.32 3.96
CA ALA A 175 8.69 -0.72 3.54
C ALA A 175 9.03 -1.26 2.14
N GLU A 176 9.36 -0.38 1.20
CA GLU A 176 9.73 -0.78 -0.16
C GLU A 176 10.95 -1.70 -0.16
N TYR A 177 12.02 -1.32 0.53
CA TYR A 177 13.21 -2.14 0.66
C TYR A 177 12.90 -3.52 1.25
N LYS A 178 12.15 -3.57 2.37
CA LYS A 178 11.85 -4.83 3.07
C LYS A 178 10.93 -5.75 2.29
N ILE A 179 9.90 -5.21 1.65
CA ILE A 179 8.99 -6.02 0.81
C ILE A 179 9.76 -6.55 -0.40
N THR A 180 10.51 -5.70 -1.11
CA THR A 180 11.29 -6.11 -2.30
C THR A 180 12.30 -7.20 -1.93
N THR A 181 13.08 -7.01 -0.88
CA THR A 181 14.09 -8.01 -0.47
C THR A 181 13.46 -9.31 0.01
N ALA A 182 12.31 -9.26 0.69
CA ALA A 182 11.57 -10.47 1.07
C ALA A 182 11.09 -11.25 -0.17
N ILE A 183 10.52 -10.55 -1.17
CA ILE A 183 10.07 -11.17 -2.43
C ILE A 183 11.25 -11.81 -3.15
N LEU A 184 12.34 -11.07 -3.38
CA LEU A 184 13.53 -11.57 -4.05
C LEU A 184 14.15 -12.77 -3.31
N GLY A 185 14.17 -12.71 -1.97
CA GLY A 185 14.66 -13.78 -1.12
C GLY A 185 13.85 -15.08 -1.20
N MET A 186 12.57 -15.01 -1.60
CA MET A 186 11.69 -16.18 -1.75
C MET A 186 11.55 -16.65 -3.21
N THR A 187 12.04 -15.89 -4.19
CA THR A 187 11.85 -16.17 -5.62
C THR A 187 13.15 -16.44 -6.37
N GLY A 188 14.31 -16.21 -5.75
CA GLY A 188 15.63 -16.42 -6.32
C GLY A 188 16.30 -17.72 -5.86
N ASP A 189 17.29 -18.15 -6.63
CA ASP A 189 18.29 -19.13 -6.16
C ASP A 189 19.21 -18.41 -5.17
N ASN A 190 18.79 -18.34 -3.92
CA ASN A 190 19.55 -17.65 -2.90
C ASN A 190 20.88 -18.36 -2.65
N PRO A 191 22.03 -17.68 -2.76
CA PRO A 191 23.30 -18.26 -2.37
C PRO A 191 23.27 -18.58 -0.87
N ILE A 192 23.54 -19.84 -0.52
CA ILE A 192 23.61 -20.25 0.88
C ILE A 192 24.97 -19.85 1.42
N ALA A 193 24.99 -18.93 2.40
CA ALA A 193 26.20 -18.59 3.12
C ALA A 193 26.40 -19.54 4.32
N TYR A 194 27.53 -20.24 4.37
CA TYR A 194 27.91 -21.09 5.48
C TYR A 194 28.93 -20.41 6.36
N PHE A 195 28.68 -20.34 7.66
CA PHE A 195 29.63 -19.89 8.64
C PHE A 195 30.26 -21.10 9.35
N THR A 196 31.58 -21.15 9.34
CA THR A 196 32.32 -22.13 10.16
C THR A 196 32.22 -21.74 11.64
N LYS A 197 32.07 -22.71 12.51
CA LYS A 197 32.04 -22.51 13.97
C LYS A 197 33.15 -23.34 14.63
N ASN A 198 33.65 -22.88 15.76
CA ASN A 198 34.64 -23.57 16.62
C ASN A 198 36.08 -23.52 16.11
N HIS A 199 36.45 -22.53 15.30
CA HIS A 199 37.83 -22.29 14.87
C HIS A 199 38.40 -20.93 15.40
N GLY A 200 37.74 -20.36 16.42
CA GLY A 200 38.13 -19.08 17.02
C GLY A 200 37.51 -17.86 16.38
N GLU A 201 36.50 -18.05 15.51
CA GLU A 201 35.77 -16.94 14.90
C GLU A 201 34.80 -16.30 15.90
N THR A 202 34.76 -14.97 15.89
CA THR A 202 33.75 -14.16 16.59
C THR A 202 32.59 -13.87 15.65
N THR A 203 31.71 -14.86 15.37
CA THR A 203 30.63 -14.72 14.41
C THR A 203 29.38 -14.02 14.96
N GLY A 204 29.17 -14.00 16.26
CA GLY A 204 27.92 -13.58 16.89
C GLY A 204 27.69 -12.06 17.03
N THR A 205 28.69 -11.21 16.68
CA THR A 205 28.61 -9.75 16.90
C THR A 205 29.06 -8.91 15.71
N SER A 206 29.31 -9.52 14.55
CA SER A 206 29.74 -8.76 13.37
C SER A 206 28.53 -8.12 12.67
N ALA A 207 28.71 -6.89 12.18
CA ALA A 207 27.71 -6.23 11.34
C ALA A 207 27.32 -7.07 10.12
N LEU A 208 28.24 -7.91 9.60
CA LEU A 208 27.98 -8.84 8.51
C LEU A 208 26.99 -9.94 8.92
N TRP A 209 27.07 -10.46 10.16
CA TRP A 209 26.11 -11.45 10.66
C TRP A 209 24.70 -10.87 10.73
N GLN A 210 24.55 -9.67 11.28
CA GLN A 210 23.28 -8.97 11.34
C GLN A 210 22.70 -8.71 9.94
N LEU A 211 23.54 -8.31 9.00
CA LEU A 211 23.13 -8.02 7.62
C LEU A 211 22.66 -9.28 6.87
N LEU A 212 23.23 -10.46 7.19
CA LEU A 212 22.82 -11.75 6.61
C LEU A 212 21.63 -12.38 7.34
N GLU A 213 21.38 -12.02 8.58
CA GLU A 213 20.19 -12.47 9.33
C GLU A 213 18.95 -11.64 8.95
N ASP A 214 19.14 -10.40 8.49
CA ASP A 214 18.11 -9.49 8.01
C ASP A 214 17.78 -9.67 6.50
N ALA A 215 18.59 -10.41 5.75
CA ALA A 215 18.38 -10.71 4.33
C ALA A 215 17.59 -12.01 4.13
#